data_96d7a8c894ad4c4e7a495fcd896f0650
#
_entry.id   96d7a8c894ad4c4e7a495fcd896f0650
#
_cell.length_a   1.000
_cell.length_b   1.000
_cell.length_c   1.000
_cell.angle_alpha   90.00
_cell.angle_beta   90.00
_cell.angle_gamma   90.00
#
_symmetry.space_group_name_H-M   'P 1'
#
loop_
_entity.id
_entity.type
_entity.pdbx_description
1 polymer ?
#
loop_
_entity_poly.entity_id
_entity_poly.type
_entity_poly.pdbx_seq_one_letter_code
_entity_poly.pdbx_strand_id
1 'polypeptide(L)'
;MSERYTLGYSDAAMRFLLRRTLETHGAFFLPHLRPGLRVLDCGCGPGSITLGIASRVAPGSVDAIDMDGSQIALAQQRAGDAKLDNVTFRQASIYELPYPDNHFDAIFSHALFEHLHDTVAAARECLRVLKPGGVIGVATPDWEAFIVAPVTPARRAAVQAYTERQSANGGDPGTGRRLATILAAGGFSRPRLHARFEVYDPITAITEVMAVQYDRDGMPDHARTMRELAEDPMGMWAQAWVSCVAVKGD
;
A
#
# COMPACT_ATOMS: atom_id res chain seq x y z
N MET A 1 17.16 -0.09 12.24
CA MET A 1 16.21 1.00 12.61
C MET A 1 14.82 0.42 12.59
N SER A 2 13.94 0.75 13.53
CA SER A 2 12.55 0.28 13.49
C SER A 2 11.78 1.09 12.46
N GLU A 3 11.14 0.41 11.52
CA GLU A 3 10.21 1.02 10.57
C GLU A 3 9.02 1.66 11.30
N ARG A 4 8.60 2.82 10.82
CA ARG A 4 7.39 3.48 11.32
C ARG A 4 6.47 3.79 10.15
N TYR A 5 5.20 3.43 10.29
CA TYR A 5 4.20 3.78 9.30
C TYR A 5 3.96 5.31 9.28
N THR A 6 4.29 5.95 8.17
CA THR A 6 4.38 7.42 8.09
C THR A 6 3.03 8.11 8.23
N LEU A 7 1.94 7.59 7.66
CA LEU A 7 0.61 8.18 7.77
C LEU A 7 0.00 8.04 9.17
N GLY A 8 0.46 7.05 9.96
CA GLY A 8 -0.15 6.72 11.25
C GLY A 8 -1.61 6.25 11.08
N TYR A 9 -2.34 6.20 12.20
CA TYR A 9 -3.70 5.64 12.26
C TYR A 9 -4.71 6.63 12.88
N SER A 10 -4.61 7.92 12.50
CA SER A 10 -5.64 8.91 12.85
C SER A 10 -6.96 8.60 12.15
N ASP A 11 -8.06 9.16 12.63
CA ASP A 11 -9.37 9.04 11.96
C ASP A 11 -9.31 9.49 10.49
N ALA A 12 -8.54 10.54 10.20
CA ALA A 12 -8.30 10.98 8.82
C ALA A 12 -7.54 9.93 8.00
N ALA A 13 -6.48 9.35 8.57
CA ALA A 13 -5.73 8.27 7.92
C ALA A 13 -6.60 7.02 7.73
N MET A 14 -7.42 6.66 8.72
CA MET A 14 -8.34 5.52 8.60
C MET A 14 -9.38 5.74 7.50
N ARG A 15 -10.02 6.93 7.43
CA ARG A 15 -10.92 7.25 6.31
C ARG A 15 -10.20 7.15 4.95
N PHE A 16 -8.95 7.60 4.89
CA PHE A 16 -8.13 7.51 3.69
C PHE A 16 -7.82 6.06 3.27
N LEU A 17 -7.51 5.18 4.21
CA LEU A 17 -7.25 3.77 3.95
C LEU A 17 -8.52 3.01 3.55
N LEU A 18 -9.64 3.29 4.23
CA LEU A 18 -10.90 2.58 4.04
C LEU A 18 -11.59 2.90 2.70
N ARG A 19 -11.23 3.98 1.99
CA ARG A 19 -11.75 4.29 0.65
C ARG A 19 -11.22 3.35 -0.44
N ARG A 20 -10.13 2.61 -0.16
CA ARG A 20 -9.51 1.73 -1.13
C ARG A 20 -10.30 0.43 -1.27
N THR A 21 -10.50 -0.01 -2.51
CA THR A 21 -11.14 -1.30 -2.83
C THR A 21 -10.30 -2.09 -3.83
N LEU A 22 -10.64 -3.35 -4.02
CA LEU A 22 -10.01 -4.18 -5.05
C LEU A 22 -10.20 -3.57 -6.44
N GLU A 23 -11.39 -3.04 -6.74
CA GLU A 23 -11.74 -2.47 -8.04
C GLU A 23 -11.00 -1.17 -8.34
N THR A 24 -10.72 -0.36 -7.33
CA THR A 24 -10.06 0.94 -7.50
C THR A 24 -8.54 0.87 -7.36
N HIS A 25 -8.05 0.17 -6.34
CA HIS A 25 -6.62 0.14 -5.99
C HIS A 25 -5.94 -1.19 -6.31
N GLY A 26 -6.70 -2.29 -6.34
CA GLY A 26 -6.24 -3.62 -6.74
C GLY A 26 -6.51 -3.98 -8.20
N ALA A 27 -7.11 -3.09 -9.01
CA ALA A 27 -7.55 -3.36 -10.37
C ALA A 27 -6.46 -3.95 -11.28
N PHE A 28 -5.20 -3.53 -11.10
CA PHE A 28 -4.05 -4.03 -11.85
C PHE A 28 -3.81 -5.54 -11.63
N PHE A 29 -4.29 -6.08 -10.52
CA PHE A 29 -4.10 -7.48 -10.12
C PHE A 29 -5.33 -8.37 -10.41
N LEU A 30 -6.49 -7.79 -10.71
CA LEU A 30 -7.72 -8.52 -11.03
C LEU A 30 -7.54 -9.64 -12.08
N PRO A 31 -6.77 -9.45 -13.18
CA PRO A 31 -6.56 -10.52 -14.18
C PRO A 31 -5.86 -11.77 -13.62
N HIS A 32 -5.21 -11.66 -12.47
CA HIS A 32 -4.46 -12.73 -11.82
C HIS A 32 -5.26 -13.39 -10.67
N LEU A 33 -6.45 -12.88 -10.35
CA LEU A 33 -7.34 -13.42 -9.34
C LEU A 33 -8.46 -14.25 -9.97
N ARG A 34 -8.55 -15.51 -9.60
CA ARG A 34 -9.59 -16.45 -10.05
C ARG A 34 -10.07 -17.32 -8.89
N PRO A 35 -11.30 -17.87 -8.96
CA PRO A 35 -11.79 -18.78 -7.94
C PRO A 35 -10.85 -19.95 -7.67
N GLY A 36 -10.73 -20.34 -6.40
CA GLY A 36 -9.93 -21.47 -5.95
C GLY A 36 -8.48 -21.16 -5.60
N LEU A 37 -7.97 -19.94 -5.85
CA LEU A 37 -6.60 -19.57 -5.49
C LEU A 37 -6.42 -19.40 -3.98
N ARG A 38 -5.22 -19.74 -3.51
CA ARG A 38 -4.73 -19.34 -2.20
C ARG A 38 -3.87 -18.09 -2.38
N VAL A 39 -4.28 -16.99 -1.77
CA VAL A 39 -3.65 -15.66 -1.93
C VAL A 39 -3.09 -15.20 -0.59
N LEU A 40 -1.90 -14.58 -0.61
CA LEU A 40 -1.36 -13.82 0.50
C LEU A 40 -1.51 -12.33 0.24
N ASP A 41 -2.04 -11.57 1.19
CA ASP A 41 -2.07 -10.11 1.18
C ASP A 41 -1.10 -9.57 2.22
N CYS A 42 -0.01 -8.92 1.77
CA CYS A 42 1.05 -8.39 2.62
C CYS A 42 0.81 -6.90 2.88
N GLY A 43 0.67 -6.52 4.18
CA GLY A 43 0.33 -5.16 4.59
C GLY A 43 -1.13 -4.85 4.37
N CYS A 44 -2.01 -5.75 4.83
CA CYS A 44 -3.44 -5.68 4.56
C CYS A 44 -4.14 -4.47 5.22
N GLY A 45 -3.51 -3.82 6.22
CA GLY A 45 -4.12 -2.74 6.98
C GLY A 45 -5.50 -3.15 7.53
N PRO A 46 -6.54 -2.29 7.40
CA PRO A 46 -7.89 -2.58 7.87
C PRO A 46 -8.66 -3.56 6.95
N GLY A 47 -8.01 -4.25 6.04
CA GLY A 47 -8.60 -5.25 5.17
C GLY A 47 -9.43 -4.70 4.00
N SER A 48 -9.35 -3.41 3.69
CA SER A 48 -10.26 -2.77 2.71
C SER A 48 -10.14 -3.34 1.28
N ILE A 49 -8.95 -3.78 0.86
CA ILE A 49 -8.74 -4.47 -0.42
C ILE A 49 -8.87 -5.99 -0.23
N THR A 50 -8.37 -6.51 0.88
CA THR A 50 -8.37 -7.94 1.23
C THR A 50 -9.74 -8.59 1.11
N LEU A 51 -10.80 -7.92 1.60
CA LEU A 51 -12.17 -8.44 1.54
C LEU A 51 -12.66 -8.62 0.09
N GLY A 52 -12.27 -7.71 -0.80
CA GLY A 52 -12.53 -7.85 -2.23
C GLY A 52 -11.78 -9.03 -2.85
N ILE A 53 -10.51 -9.25 -2.46
CA ILE A 53 -9.72 -10.41 -2.88
C ILE A 53 -10.39 -11.70 -2.40
N ALA A 54 -10.79 -11.78 -1.12
CA ALA A 54 -11.45 -12.95 -0.55
C ALA A 54 -12.73 -13.32 -1.30
N SER A 55 -13.58 -12.34 -1.58
CA SER A 55 -14.79 -12.53 -2.39
C SER A 55 -14.45 -13.05 -3.80
N ARG A 56 -13.40 -12.51 -4.42
CA ARG A 56 -13.02 -12.82 -5.80
C ARG A 56 -12.46 -14.23 -5.97
N VAL A 57 -11.73 -14.75 -4.96
CA VAL A 57 -11.07 -16.06 -5.04
C VAL A 57 -11.91 -17.20 -4.48
N ALA A 58 -13.06 -16.94 -3.86
CA ALA A 58 -13.93 -17.98 -3.33
C ALA A 58 -14.22 -19.08 -4.38
N PRO A 59 -14.14 -20.39 -4.05
CA PRO A 59 -13.96 -20.99 -2.72
C PRO A 59 -12.48 -21.09 -2.27
N GLY A 60 -11.54 -20.43 -2.92
CA GLY A 60 -10.15 -20.30 -2.46
C GLY A 60 -10.06 -19.47 -1.18
N SER A 61 -8.85 -19.25 -0.69
CA SER A 61 -8.61 -18.59 0.59
C SER A 61 -7.64 -17.41 0.48
N VAL A 62 -7.76 -16.50 1.45
CA VAL A 62 -6.81 -15.40 1.64
C VAL A 62 -6.20 -15.50 3.03
N ASP A 63 -4.88 -15.50 3.09
CA ASP A 63 -4.14 -15.16 4.29
C ASP A 63 -3.70 -13.70 4.17
N ALA A 64 -3.89 -12.90 5.21
CA ALA A 64 -3.57 -11.49 5.22
C ALA A 64 -2.75 -11.12 6.44
N ILE A 65 -1.66 -10.39 6.22
CA ILE A 65 -0.76 -10.00 7.30
C ILE A 65 -0.58 -8.49 7.38
N ASP A 66 -0.40 -8.01 8.60
CA ASP A 66 0.04 -6.66 8.91
C ASP A 66 0.89 -6.68 10.19
N MET A 67 1.81 -5.72 10.35
CA MET A 67 2.61 -5.60 11.57
C MET A 67 1.82 -5.01 12.74
N ASP A 68 0.78 -4.24 12.46
CA ASP A 68 -0.04 -3.56 13.47
C ASP A 68 -1.25 -4.42 13.89
N GLY A 69 -1.23 -4.87 15.13
CA GLY A 69 -2.31 -5.71 15.69
C GLY A 69 -3.67 -4.99 15.73
N SER A 70 -3.71 -3.65 15.78
CA SER A 70 -4.96 -2.90 15.76
C SER A 70 -5.62 -2.95 14.38
N GLN A 71 -4.80 -2.95 13.33
CA GLN A 71 -5.28 -3.10 11.95
C GLN A 71 -5.82 -4.51 11.71
N ILE A 72 -5.12 -5.52 12.23
CA ILE A 72 -5.58 -6.92 12.17
C ILE A 72 -6.92 -7.08 12.88
N ALA A 73 -7.09 -6.53 14.09
CA ALA A 73 -8.35 -6.60 14.82
C ALA A 73 -9.51 -5.93 14.04
N LEU A 74 -9.27 -4.77 13.44
CA LEU A 74 -10.25 -4.08 12.62
C LEU A 74 -10.59 -4.88 11.35
N ALA A 75 -9.59 -5.46 10.68
CA ALA A 75 -9.79 -6.27 9.49
C ALA A 75 -10.62 -7.54 9.79
N GLN A 76 -10.37 -8.20 10.93
CA GLN A 76 -11.16 -9.35 11.41
C GLN A 76 -12.62 -8.97 11.67
N GLN A 77 -12.86 -7.85 12.35
CA GLN A 77 -14.21 -7.34 12.57
C GLN A 77 -14.95 -7.14 11.25
N ARG A 78 -14.30 -6.44 10.29
CA ARG A 78 -14.89 -6.14 8.98
C ARG A 78 -15.19 -7.39 8.15
N ALA A 79 -14.33 -8.41 8.21
CA ALA A 79 -14.58 -9.69 7.55
C ALA A 79 -15.79 -10.40 8.16
N GLY A 80 -15.93 -10.37 9.51
CA GLY A 80 -17.10 -10.89 10.20
C GLY A 80 -18.40 -10.17 9.78
N ASP A 81 -18.38 -8.83 9.72
CA ASP A 81 -19.51 -8.02 9.28
C ASP A 81 -19.90 -8.32 7.82
N ALA A 82 -18.89 -8.58 6.97
CA ALA A 82 -19.08 -8.98 5.57
C ALA A 82 -19.42 -10.49 5.39
N LYS A 83 -19.43 -11.27 6.47
CA LYS A 83 -19.67 -12.72 6.48
C LYS A 83 -18.73 -13.49 5.55
N LEU A 84 -17.47 -13.10 5.50
CA LEU A 84 -16.42 -13.79 4.75
C LEU A 84 -15.71 -14.77 5.71
N ASP A 85 -15.75 -16.04 5.39
CA ASP A 85 -15.16 -17.15 6.16
C ASP A 85 -13.86 -17.71 5.53
N ASN A 86 -13.54 -17.25 4.33
CA ASN A 86 -12.36 -17.68 3.56
C ASN A 86 -11.16 -16.73 3.69
N VAL A 87 -11.12 -15.90 4.71
CA VAL A 87 -9.99 -15.00 4.98
C VAL A 87 -9.48 -15.15 6.41
N THR A 88 -8.16 -15.22 6.58
CA THR A 88 -7.48 -15.29 7.87
C THR A 88 -6.53 -14.09 8.00
N PHE A 89 -6.62 -13.37 9.12
CA PHE A 89 -5.76 -12.23 9.42
C PHE A 89 -4.77 -12.58 10.52
N ARG A 90 -3.49 -12.19 10.34
CA ARG A 90 -2.42 -12.48 11.29
C ARG A 90 -1.49 -11.30 11.45
N GLN A 91 -1.12 -10.99 12.68
CA GLN A 91 -0.02 -10.05 12.92
C GLN A 91 1.31 -10.75 12.60
N ALA A 92 2.02 -10.27 11.57
CA ALA A 92 3.29 -10.84 11.13
C ALA A 92 4.13 -9.81 10.34
N SER A 93 5.44 -10.07 10.28
CA SER A 93 6.38 -9.30 9.47
C SER A 93 6.49 -9.89 8.06
N ILE A 94 6.57 -9.03 7.04
CA ILE A 94 6.85 -9.44 5.66
C ILE A 94 8.26 -10.02 5.50
N TYR A 95 9.18 -9.72 6.40
CA TYR A 95 10.55 -10.23 6.39
C TYR A 95 10.70 -11.67 6.91
N GLU A 96 9.67 -12.16 7.62
CA GLU A 96 9.64 -13.51 8.19
C GLU A 96 8.19 -14.02 8.14
N LEU A 97 7.80 -14.50 6.97
CA LEU A 97 6.43 -14.97 6.73
C LEU A 97 6.22 -16.33 7.40
N PRO A 98 5.20 -16.49 8.27
CA PRO A 98 4.95 -17.72 9.02
C PRO A 98 4.27 -18.79 8.14
N TYR A 99 4.78 -18.99 6.93
CA TYR A 99 4.26 -19.94 5.95
C TYR A 99 5.38 -20.77 5.36
N PRO A 100 5.09 -22.02 4.94
CA PRO A 100 6.08 -22.85 4.27
C PRO A 100 6.39 -22.36 2.86
N ASP A 101 7.47 -22.86 2.28
CA ASP A 101 7.83 -22.61 0.90
C ASP A 101 6.73 -23.06 -0.06
N ASN A 102 6.56 -22.37 -1.17
CA ASN A 102 5.65 -22.75 -2.25
C ASN A 102 4.19 -22.94 -1.79
N HIS A 103 3.69 -22.06 -0.96
CA HIS A 103 2.39 -22.17 -0.31
C HIS A 103 1.27 -21.46 -1.06
N PHE A 104 1.54 -20.27 -1.61
CA PHE A 104 0.54 -19.40 -2.23
C PHE A 104 0.59 -19.47 -3.76
N ASP A 105 -0.58 -19.34 -4.39
CA ASP A 105 -0.71 -19.23 -5.83
C ASP A 105 -0.47 -17.78 -6.31
N ALA A 106 -0.82 -16.81 -5.47
CA ALA A 106 -0.64 -15.38 -5.75
C ALA A 106 -0.32 -14.60 -4.47
N ILE A 107 0.45 -13.52 -4.62
CA ILE A 107 0.75 -12.57 -3.54
C ILE A 107 0.35 -11.17 -4.00
N PHE A 108 -0.33 -10.44 -3.12
CA PHE A 108 -0.72 -9.07 -3.32
C PHE A 108 -0.09 -8.18 -2.24
N SER A 109 0.30 -6.96 -2.60
CA SER A 109 0.71 -5.94 -1.64
C SER A 109 0.39 -4.55 -2.18
N HIS A 110 -0.18 -3.70 -1.34
CA HIS A 110 -0.56 -2.34 -1.72
C HIS A 110 -0.17 -1.33 -0.65
N ALA A 111 0.62 -0.32 -1.03
CA ALA A 111 1.08 0.76 -0.15
C ALA A 111 1.83 0.25 1.10
N LEU A 112 2.72 -0.72 0.90
CA LEU A 112 3.60 -1.28 1.92
C LEU A 112 5.09 -1.06 1.58
N PHE A 113 5.49 -1.35 0.33
CA PHE A 113 6.91 -1.40 -0.04
C PHE A 113 7.65 -0.08 0.16
N GLU A 114 6.97 1.05 0.01
CA GLU A 114 7.53 2.38 0.28
C GLU A 114 7.86 2.64 1.76
N HIS A 115 7.40 1.79 2.66
CA HIS A 115 7.68 1.88 4.10
C HIS A 115 8.79 0.93 4.57
N LEU A 116 9.22 0.00 3.72
CA LEU A 116 10.19 -1.04 4.05
C LEU A 116 11.63 -0.52 3.91
N HIS A 117 12.48 -0.88 4.88
CA HIS A 117 13.92 -0.56 4.83
C HIS A 117 14.72 -1.51 3.92
N ASP A 118 14.27 -2.76 3.76
CA ASP A 118 14.88 -3.75 2.87
C ASP A 118 13.82 -4.40 1.97
N THR A 119 13.45 -3.68 0.91
CA THR A 119 12.45 -4.13 -0.05
C THR A 119 12.87 -5.41 -0.79
N VAL A 120 14.18 -5.65 -0.94
CA VAL A 120 14.70 -6.86 -1.61
C VAL A 120 14.58 -8.07 -0.71
N ALA A 121 14.86 -7.94 0.61
CA ALA A 121 14.63 -9.01 1.57
C ALA A 121 13.15 -9.39 1.63
N ALA A 122 12.26 -8.41 1.68
CA ALA A 122 10.81 -8.64 1.63
C ALA A 122 10.39 -9.37 0.33
N ALA A 123 10.92 -8.95 -0.82
CA ALA A 123 10.66 -9.61 -2.09
C ALA A 123 11.15 -11.07 -2.11
N ARG A 124 12.33 -11.36 -1.55
CA ARG A 124 12.85 -12.74 -1.44
C ARG A 124 11.96 -13.62 -0.55
N GLU A 125 11.47 -13.08 0.54
CA GLU A 125 10.57 -13.81 1.43
C GLU A 125 9.22 -14.08 0.77
N CYS A 126 8.67 -13.13 0.04
CA CYS A 126 7.51 -13.34 -0.83
C CYS A 126 7.79 -14.43 -1.89
N LEU A 127 8.97 -14.40 -2.53
CA LEU A 127 9.35 -15.41 -3.50
C LEU A 127 9.40 -16.81 -2.88
N ARG A 128 9.93 -16.95 -1.66
CA ARG A 128 10.01 -18.22 -0.94
C ARG A 128 8.64 -18.87 -0.78
N VAL A 129 7.67 -18.13 -0.30
CA VAL A 129 6.32 -18.66 0.00
C VAL A 129 5.43 -18.79 -1.24
N LEU A 130 5.77 -18.18 -2.36
CA LEU A 130 5.04 -18.28 -3.62
C LEU A 130 5.37 -19.60 -4.32
N LYS A 131 4.39 -20.26 -4.94
CA LYS A 131 4.58 -21.47 -5.75
C LYS A 131 5.34 -21.15 -7.04
N PRO A 132 6.09 -22.11 -7.62
CA PRO A 132 6.57 -22.00 -8.99
C PRO A 132 5.43 -21.63 -9.96
N GLY A 133 5.68 -20.71 -10.88
CA GLY A 133 4.65 -20.16 -11.77
C GLY A 133 3.66 -19.21 -11.10
N GLY A 134 3.73 -19.03 -9.78
CA GLY A 134 2.88 -18.09 -9.04
C GLY A 134 3.20 -16.62 -9.35
N VAL A 135 2.28 -15.73 -9.04
CA VAL A 135 2.32 -14.31 -9.43
C VAL A 135 2.35 -13.42 -8.19
N ILE A 136 3.21 -12.40 -8.19
CA ILE A 136 3.17 -11.30 -7.22
C ILE A 136 2.69 -10.03 -7.91
N GLY A 137 1.81 -9.29 -7.23
CA GLY A 137 1.41 -7.92 -7.61
C GLY A 137 1.69 -6.94 -6.48
N VAL A 138 2.51 -5.95 -6.73
CA VAL A 138 2.83 -4.88 -5.78
C VAL A 138 2.41 -3.55 -6.37
N ALA A 139 1.73 -2.71 -5.58
CA ALA A 139 1.46 -1.33 -5.95
C ALA A 139 1.85 -0.39 -4.80
N THR A 140 2.47 0.73 -5.16
CA THR A 140 2.90 1.75 -4.20
C THR A 140 2.82 3.14 -4.82
N PRO A 141 2.54 4.20 -4.04
CA PRO A 141 2.69 5.56 -4.54
C PRO A 141 4.17 5.87 -4.78
N ASP A 142 4.42 6.72 -5.77
CA ASP A 142 5.72 7.36 -5.94
C ASP A 142 5.60 8.81 -5.44
N TRP A 143 6.12 9.08 -4.25
CA TRP A 143 6.00 10.38 -3.59
C TRP A 143 6.92 11.45 -4.18
N GLU A 144 7.78 11.09 -5.13
CA GLU A 144 8.57 12.03 -5.93
C GLU A 144 7.90 12.36 -7.28
N ALA A 145 6.75 11.73 -7.58
CA ALA A 145 5.97 11.94 -8.80
C ALA A 145 4.53 12.32 -8.47
N PHE A 146 4.29 13.61 -8.26
CA PHE A 146 2.98 14.17 -7.97
C PHE A 146 2.77 15.50 -8.70
N ILE A 147 1.53 15.89 -8.87
CA ILE A 147 1.13 17.19 -9.39
C ILE A 147 0.28 17.88 -8.32
N VAL A 148 0.69 19.08 -7.91
CA VAL A 148 -0.06 19.95 -7.01
C VAL A 148 -0.26 21.29 -7.71
N ALA A 149 -1.50 21.75 -7.77
CA ALA A 149 -1.87 23.02 -8.36
C ALA A 149 -2.80 23.81 -7.42
N PRO A 150 -2.76 25.14 -7.47
CA PRO A 150 -1.68 25.98 -7.97
C PRO A 150 -0.35 25.73 -7.26
N VAL A 151 0.76 25.86 -7.97
CA VAL A 151 2.10 25.65 -7.42
C VAL A 151 2.53 26.87 -6.61
N THR A 152 2.84 26.68 -5.32
CA THR A 152 3.43 27.71 -4.45
C THR A 152 4.66 27.16 -3.74
N PRO A 153 5.60 28.02 -3.29
CA PRO A 153 6.74 27.58 -2.48
C PRO A 153 6.32 26.84 -1.20
N ALA A 154 5.26 27.30 -0.52
CA ALA A 154 4.74 26.67 0.69
C ALA A 154 4.21 25.26 0.42
N ARG A 155 3.43 25.05 -0.64
CA ARG A 155 2.90 23.74 -1.04
C ARG A 155 4.03 22.76 -1.40
N ARG A 156 5.06 23.24 -2.11
CA ARG A 156 6.24 22.41 -2.40
C ARG A 156 6.98 21.99 -1.12
N ALA A 157 7.20 22.94 -0.21
CA ALA A 157 7.87 22.68 1.06
C ALA A 157 7.09 21.67 1.92
N ALA A 158 5.78 21.77 1.96
CA ALA A 158 4.95 20.81 2.68
C ALA A 158 5.09 19.38 2.11
N VAL A 159 5.04 19.22 0.78
CA VAL A 159 5.23 17.88 0.20
C VAL A 159 6.63 17.34 0.43
N GLN A 160 7.65 18.20 0.33
CA GLN A 160 9.03 17.81 0.63
C GLN A 160 9.18 17.34 2.07
N ALA A 161 8.59 18.05 3.04
CA ALA A 161 8.60 17.64 4.44
C ALA A 161 7.98 16.24 4.66
N TYR A 162 6.96 15.88 3.89
CA TYR A 162 6.39 14.52 3.95
C TYR A 162 7.36 13.46 3.45
N THR A 163 8.03 13.69 2.31
CA THR A 163 9.01 12.73 1.76
C THR A 163 10.23 12.57 2.65
N GLU A 164 10.74 13.68 3.22
CA GLU A 164 11.84 13.67 4.20
C GLU A 164 11.46 12.85 5.45
N ARG A 165 10.23 13.03 5.94
CA ARG A 165 9.72 12.25 7.06
C ARG A 165 9.62 10.77 6.73
N GLN A 166 9.11 10.38 5.55
CA GLN A 166 9.03 8.99 5.14
C GLN A 166 10.41 8.35 5.13
N SER A 167 11.41 9.06 4.60
CA SER A 167 12.81 8.62 4.62
C SER A 167 13.35 8.48 6.05
N ALA A 168 13.05 9.43 6.94
CA ALA A 168 13.45 9.39 8.35
C ALA A 168 12.80 8.22 9.11
N ASN A 169 11.62 7.77 8.68
CA ASN A 169 10.92 6.59 9.22
C ASN A 169 11.44 5.25 8.66
N GLY A 170 12.48 5.27 7.82
CA GLY A 170 13.11 4.08 7.23
C GLY A 170 12.54 3.65 5.88
N GLY A 171 11.53 4.36 5.36
CA GLY A 171 10.96 4.11 4.05
C GLY A 171 11.69 4.85 2.93
N ASP A 172 11.22 4.65 1.70
CA ASP A 172 11.74 5.29 0.51
C ASP A 172 10.61 5.83 -0.37
N PRO A 173 10.47 7.17 -0.44
CA PRO A 173 9.41 7.83 -1.21
C PRO A 173 9.44 7.51 -2.73
N GLY A 174 10.60 7.14 -3.28
CA GLY A 174 10.78 6.80 -4.70
C GLY A 174 10.66 5.30 -5.01
N THR A 175 10.17 4.48 -4.09
CA THR A 175 10.05 3.02 -4.27
C THR A 175 9.22 2.65 -5.50
N GLY A 176 8.18 3.41 -5.83
CA GLY A 176 7.28 3.10 -6.95
C GLY A 176 8.02 2.86 -8.26
N ARG A 177 8.89 3.79 -8.67
CA ARG A 177 9.67 3.69 -9.91
C ARG A 177 10.69 2.57 -9.93
N ARG A 178 11.01 1.98 -8.77
CA ARG A 178 12.02 0.92 -8.60
C ARG A 178 11.44 -0.48 -8.41
N LEU A 179 10.11 -0.64 -8.38
CA LEU A 179 9.45 -1.93 -8.11
C LEU A 179 9.95 -3.06 -9.02
N ALA A 180 10.15 -2.80 -10.32
CA ALA A 180 10.66 -3.83 -11.22
C ALA A 180 12.08 -4.29 -10.85
N THR A 181 12.96 -3.34 -10.52
CA THR A 181 14.33 -3.64 -10.07
C THR A 181 14.33 -4.39 -8.74
N ILE A 182 13.46 -3.98 -7.80
CA ILE A 182 13.31 -4.61 -6.49
C ILE A 182 12.88 -6.07 -6.65
N LEU A 183 11.81 -6.33 -7.42
CA LEU A 183 11.30 -7.68 -7.62
C LEU A 183 12.30 -8.55 -8.38
N ALA A 184 12.99 -8.02 -9.40
CA ALA A 184 14.05 -8.73 -10.09
C ALA A 184 15.22 -9.10 -9.17
N ALA A 185 15.67 -8.16 -8.31
CA ALA A 185 16.71 -8.42 -7.30
C ALA A 185 16.25 -9.42 -6.22
N GLY A 186 14.95 -9.51 -5.96
CA GLY A 186 14.32 -10.51 -5.11
C GLY A 186 14.23 -11.91 -5.76
N GLY A 187 14.54 -12.05 -7.05
CA GLY A 187 14.53 -13.33 -7.78
C GLY A 187 13.29 -13.56 -8.65
N PHE A 188 12.39 -12.58 -8.74
CA PHE A 188 11.23 -12.67 -9.63
C PHE A 188 11.61 -12.46 -11.10
N SER A 189 10.91 -13.13 -11.98
CA SER A 189 11.07 -13.00 -13.43
C SER A 189 9.93 -12.18 -14.05
N ARG A 190 10.21 -11.62 -15.25
CA ARG A 190 9.24 -10.89 -16.07
C ARG A 190 8.50 -9.74 -15.36
N PRO A 191 9.16 -8.87 -14.59
CA PRO A 191 8.50 -7.74 -13.96
C PRO A 191 7.91 -6.80 -15.02
N ARG A 192 6.61 -6.48 -14.88
CA ARG A 192 5.88 -5.56 -15.75
C ARG A 192 5.36 -4.40 -14.92
N LEU A 193 5.87 -3.21 -15.21
CA LEU A 193 5.44 -1.97 -14.57
C LEU A 193 4.24 -1.37 -15.29
N HIS A 194 3.36 -0.79 -14.51
CA HIS A 194 2.29 0.09 -14.95
C HIS A 194 2.22 1.29 -13.99
N ALA A 195 2.00 2.48 -14.53
CA ALA A 195 1.84 3.68 -13.72
C ALA A 195 0.55 4.41 -14.12
N ARG A 196 -0.11 4.99 -13.12
CA ARG A 196 -1.27 5.87 -13.30
C ARG A 196 -1.21 7.03 -12.33
N PHE A 197 -1.82 8.15 -12.69
CA PHE A 197 -2.11 9.20 -11.71
C PHE A 197 -3.49 8.98 -11.10
N GLU A 198 -3.57 9.11 -9.79
CA GLU A 198 -4.81 9.24 -9.06
C GLU A 198 -5.01 10.71 -8.72
N VAL A 199 -6.08 11.29 -9.24
CA VAL A 199 -6.54 12.62 -8.82
C VAL A 199 -7.42 12.43 -7.59
N TYR A 200 -7.08 13.11 -6.50
CA TYR A 200 -7.90 13.06 -5.29
C TYR A 200 -9.11 13.99 -5.42
N ASP A 201 -10.28 13.37 -5.46
CA ASP A 201 -11.55 14.05 -5.44
C ASP A 201 -12.48 13.35 -4.42
N PRO A 202 -12.83 14.02 -3.29
CA PRO A 202 -12.39 15.36 -2.91
C PRO A 202 -10.90 15.40 -2.51
N ILE A 203 -10.25 16.54 -2.76
CA ILE A 203 -8.83 16.76 -2.43
C ILE A 203 -8.56 16.64 -0.91
N THR A 204 -9.58 16.89 -0.08
CA THR A 204 -9.54 16.72 1.37
C THR A 204 -9.11 15.32 1.79
N ALA A 205 -9.29 14.30 0.94
CA ALA A 205 -8.88 12.93 1.22
C ALA A 205 -7.38 12.81 1.51
N ILE A 206 -6.54 13.58 0.83
CA ILE A 206 -5.09 13.55 1.03
C ILE A 206 -4.62 14.71 1.91
N THR A 207 -5.15 15.92 1.71
CA THR A 207 -4.68 17.11 2.41
C THR A 207 -4.96 17.05 3.90
N GLU A 208 -6.11 16.51 4.33
CA GLU A 208 -6.43 16.36 5.75
C GLU A 208 -5.53 15.34 6.45
N VAL A 209 -5.23 14.22 5.79
CA VAL A 209 -4.27 13.23 6.33
C VAL A 209 -2.92 13.87 6.57
N MET A 210 -2.42 14.64 5.61
CA MET A 210 -1.13 15.33 5.75
C MET A 210 -1.19 16.43 6.80
N ALA A 211 -2.26 17.22 6.85
CA ALA A 211 -2.42 18.28 7.83
C ALA A 211 -2.44 17.75 9.27
N VAL A 212 -3.24 16.71 9.55
CA VAL A 212 -3.27 16.05 10.86
C VAL A 212 -1.91 15.50 11.25
N GLN A 213 -1.16 14.97 10.27
CA GLN A 213 0.16 14.45 10.51
C GLN A 213 1.16 15.57 10.85
N TYR A 214 1.12 16.71 10.12
CA TYR A 214 1.97 17.88 10.42
C TYR A 214 1.65 18.51 11.77
N ASP A 215 0.38 18.57 12.18
CA ASP A 215 0.01 19.04 13.51
C ASP A 215 0.66 18.18 14.61
N ARG A 216 0.63 16.87 14.46
CA ARG A 216 1.28 15.92 15.39
C ARG A 216 2.80 16.09 15.45
N ASP A 217 3.41 16.48 14.33
CA ASP A 217 4.86 16.66 14.23
C ASP A 217 5.32 18.06 14.65
N GLY A 218 4.41 18.94 15.07
CA GLY A 218 4.72 20.31 15.43
C GLY A 218 5.10 21.19 14.24
N MET A 219 4.52 20.90 13.06
CA MET A 219 4.70 21.64 11.80
C MET A 219 3.42 22.40 11.39
N PRO A 220 2.93 23.35 12.20
CA PRO A 220 1.60 23.98 11.99
C PRO A 220 1.50 24.75 10.68
N ASP A 221 2.61 25.29 10.15
CA ASP A 221 2.59 26.01 8.88
C ASP A 221 2.35 25.07 7.69
N HIS A 222 2.91 23.86 7.71
CA HIS A 222 2.62 22.85 6.69
C HIS A 222 1.18 22.32 6.81
N ALA A 223 0.69 22.12 8.05
CA ALA A 223 -0.70 21.73 8.28
C ALA A 223 -1.68 22.76 7.72
N ARG A 224 -1.44 24.06 8.01
CA ARG A 224 -2.23 25.17 7.44
C ARG A 224 -2.19 25.17 5.91
N THR A 225 -1.00 25.04 5.32
CA THR A 225 -0.83 25.00 3.86
C THR A 225 -1.65 23.87 3.20
N MET A 226 -1.75 22.70 3.83
CA MET A 226 -2.57 21.61 3.31
C MET A 226 -4.08 21.92 3.42
N ARG A 227 -4.53 22.56 4.50
CA ARG A 227 -5.93 22.98 4.63
C ARG A 227 -6.31 24.08 3.65
N GLU A 228 -5.43 25.07 3.47
CA GLU A 228 -5.59 26.12 2.44
C GLU A 228 -5.64 25.54 1.01
N LEU A 229 -4.86 24.48 0.74
CA LEU A 229 -4.95 23.77 -0.55
C LEU A 229 -6.32 23.09 -0.71
N ALA A 230 -6.87 22.53 0.36
CA ALA A 230 -8.20 21.90 0.34
C ALA A 230 -9.34 22.90 0.09
N GLU A 231 -9.19 24.14 0.54
CA GLU A 231 -10.16 25.23 0.39
C GLU A 231 -10.01 26.01 -0.91
N ASP A 232 -8.88 25.83 -1.62
CA ASP A 232 -8.62 26.51 -2.90
C ASP A 232 -9.53 25.94 -3.99
N PRO A 233 -10.42 26.71 -4.61
CA PRO A 233 -11.31 26.22 -5.66
C PRO A 233 -10.59 25.73 -6.92
N MET A 234 -9.31 26.11 -7.08
CA MET A 234 -8.43 25.62 -8.14
C MET A 234 -7.44 24.56 -7.62
N GLY A 235 -7.64 24.12 -6.38
CA GLY A 235 -6.78 23.13 -5.72
C GLY A 235 -6.87 21.77 -6.41
N MET A 236 -5.70 21.21 -6.73
CA MET A 236 -5.60 19.87 -7.31
C MET A 236 -4.41 19.13 -6.72
N TRP A 237 -4.61 17.86 -6.45
CA TRP A 237 -3.55 16.90 -6.15
C TRP A 237 -3.72 15.65 -6.99
N ALA A 238 -2.69 15.28 -7.75
CA ALA A 238 -2.61 14.01 -8.43
C ALA A 238 -1.31 13.29 -8.02
N GLN A 239 -1.45 12.04 -7.59
CA GLN A 239 -0.36 11.18 -7.11
C GLN A 239 -0.08 10.08 -8.11
N ALA A 240 1.18 9.87 -8.48
CA ALA A 240 1.57 8.69 -9.24
C ALA A 240 1.48 7.43 -8.37
N TRP A 241 0.77 6.42 -8.87
CA TRP A 241 0.74 5.07 -8.37
C TRP A 241 1.43 4.16 -9.36
N VAL A 242 2.43 3.46 -8.91
CA VAL A 242 3.16 2.48 -9.72
C VAL A 242 2.82 1.09 -9.23
N SER A 243 2.43 0.22 -10.14
CA SER A 243 2.23 -1.20 -9.87
C SER A 243 3.18 -2.05 -10.69
N CYS A 244 3.58 -3.18 -10.13
CA CYS A 244 4.42 -4.15 -10.80
C CYS A 244 3.84 -5.55 -10.59
N VAL A 245 3.73 -6.31 -11.68
CA VAL A 245 3.39 -7.73 -11.64
C VAL A 245 4.59 -8.53 -12.10
N ALA A 246 4.94 -9.56 -11.35
CA ALA A 246 6.07 -10.44 -11.66
C ALA A 246 5.73 -11.90 -11.34
N VAL A 247 6.53 -12.85 -11.83
CA VAL A 247 6.27 -14.29 -11.73
C VAL A 247 7.45 -14.96 -11.04
N LYS A 248 7.18 -15.94 -10.19
CA LYS A 248 8.21 -16.89 -9.75
C LYS A 248 8.49 -17.85 -10.91
N GLY A 249 9.76 -17.96 -11.32
CA GLY A 249 10.18 -18.98 -12.28
C GLY A 249 9.93 -20.40 -11.78
N ASP A 250 10.04 -21.35 -12.68
CA ASP A 250 9.96 -22.78 -12.39
C ASP A 250 11.13 -23.28 -11.53
#